data_3a65b6079260a4be4f2d4581d4e6a5c9
#
_entry.id   3a65b6079260a4be4f2d4581d4e6a5c9
#
_cell.length_a   1.000
_cell.length_b   1.000
_cell.length_c   1.000
_cell.angle_alpha   90.00
_cell.angle_beta   90.00
_cell.angle_gamma   90.00
#
_symmetry.space_group_name_H-M   'P 1'
#
loop_
_entity.id
_entity.type
_entity.pdbx_description
1 polymer ?
#
loop_
_entity_poly.entity_id
_entity_poly.type
_entity_poly.pdbx_seq_one_letter_code
_entity_poly.pdbx_strand_id
1 'polypeptide(L)'
;IAVGFPIENIKQSLGSSVRVVRGMPNTPALVGEGMSGICFSDDTFTKEENSIIDRFFNSFGKYEIFDEKLMDAVACASGSSPAYVYMFIEALADSVVKYGIPRNKAYDLVSQTVLGAAKMVLETKEHPGKLKDQVCSPGGTTIAGVAALEENGFRNAVIKATDACYEKAVSMKK
;
A
#
# COMPACT_ATOMS: atom_id res chain seq x y z
N ILE A 1 -13.81 7.58 6.29
CA ILE A 1 -12.63 7.45 5.42
C ILE A 1 -12.49 8.74 4.64
N ALA A 2 -11.69 9.66 5.12
CA ALA A 2 -11.40 10.91 4.42
C ALA A 2 -9.94 11.29 4.66
N VAL A 3 -9.19 11.52 3.59
CA VAL A 3 -7.85 12.10 3.68
C VAL A 3 -7.98 13.51 4.25
N GLY A 4 -7.11 13.88 5.19
CA GLY A 4 -7.11 15.20 5.79
C GLY A 4 -8.25 15.50 6.78
N PHE A 5 -9.03 14.48 7.22
CA PHE A 5 -10.11 14.68 8.20
C PHE A 5 -9.76 14.01 9.54
N PRO A 6 -9.21 14.76 10.53
CA PRO A 6 -8.76 14.21 11.79
C PRO A 6 -9.91 13.80 12.73
N ILE A 7 -9.58 13.01 13.75
CA ILE A 7 -10.52 12.54 14.80
C ILE A 7 -11.18 13.74 15.50
N GLU A 8 -10.42 14.81 15.74
CA GLU A 8 -10.93 16.01 16.36
C GLU A 8 -12.12 16.61 15.58
N ASN A 9 -12.01 16.71 14.26
CA ASN A 9 -13.10 17.22 13.41
C ASN A 9 -14.32 16.28 13.42
N ILE A 10 -14.10 14.97 13.55
CA ILE A 10 -15.19 14.00 13.72
C ILE A 10 -15.91 14.26 15.05
N LYS A 11 -15.16 14.40 16.14
CA LYS A 11 -15.72 14.69 17.47
C LYS A 11 -16.42 16.05 17.52
N GLN A 12 -15.90 17.06 16.85
CA GLN A 12 -16.57 18.36 16.74
C GLN A 12 -17.92 18.26 16.03
N SER A 13 -18.03 17.38 15.02
CA SER A 13 -19.26 17.21 14.24
C SER A 13 -20.30 16.33 14.93
N LEU A 14 -19.86 15.28 15.65
CA LEU A 14 -20.72 14.25 16.22
C LEU A 14 -20.91 14.35 17.75
N GLY A 15 -20.14 15.22 18.41
CA GLY A 15 -20.11 15.37 19.85
C GLY A 15 -18.82 14.83 20.49
N SER A 16 -18.34 15.52 21.52
CA SER A 16 -17.05 15.19 22.17
C SER A 16 -17.03 13.84 22.88
N SER A 17 -18.20 13.29 23.24
CA SER A 17 -18.32 11.99 23.91
C SER A 17 -18.27 10.79 22.96
N VAL A 18 -18.28 11.03 21.63
CA VAL A 18 -18.21 9.95 20.64
C VAL A 18 -16.80 9.38 20.60
N ARG A 19 -16.71 8.04 20.71
CA ARG A 19 -15.46 7.31 20.52
C ARG A 19 -15.24 7.02 19.04
N VAL A 20 -14.05 7.28 18.54
CA VAL A 20 -13.77 7.27 17.10
C VAL A 20 -12.65 6.30 16.78
N VAL A 21 -12.89 5.44 15.80
CA VAL A 21 -11.84 4.71 15.07
C VAL A 21 -11.78 5.27 13.67
N ARG A 22 -10.67 5.93 13.35
CA ARG A 22 -10.40 6.45 12.01
C ARG A 22 -9.67 5.39 11.20
N GLY A 23 -10.21 5.01 10.04
CA GLY A 23 -9.62 4.01 9.15
C GLY A 23 -9.30 4.57 7.78
N MET A 24 -8.21 4.08 7.19
CA MET A 24 -7.76 4.36 5.84
C MET A 24 -7.55 3.04 5.09
N PRO A 25 -8.63 2.39 4.61
CA PRO A 25 -8.53 1.22 3.73
C PRO A 25 -8.11 1.62 2.32
N ASN A 26 -7.83 0.61 1.50
CA ASN A 26 -7.50 0.78 0.08
C ASN A 26 -8.39 -0.10 -0.81
N THR A 27 -8.33 0.16 -2.12
CA THR A 27 -9.19 -0.53 -3.11
C THR A 27 -9.04 -2.05 -3.18
N PRO A 28 -7.88 -2.69 -2.90
CA PRO A 28 -7.78 -4.15 -2.82
C PRO A 28 -8.71 -4.82 -1.79
N ALA A 29 -9.31 -4.07 -0.87
CA ALA A 29 -10.40 -4.54 -0.01
C ALA A 29 -11.56 -5.18 -0.78
N LEU A 30 -11.81 -4.73 -2.02
CA LEU A 30 -12.86 -5.29 -2.90
C LEU A 30 -12.66 -6.78 -3.26
N VAL A 31 -11.43 -7.26 -3.12
CA VAL A 31 -11.05 -8.67 -3.36
C VAL A 31 -10.54 -9.37 -2.10
N GLY A 32 -10.79 -8.78 -0.91
CA GLY A 32 -10.38 -9.35 0.37
C GLY A 32 -8.90 -9.18 0.72
N GLU A 33 -8.15 -8.41 -0.06
CA GLU A 33 -6.71 -8.18 0.09
C GLU A 33 -6.40 -6.70 0.45
N GLY A 34 -7.32 -6.06 1.16
CA GLY A 34 -7.17 -4.70 1.62
C GLY A 34 -6.07 -4.54 2.67
N MET A 35 -5.44 -3.36 2.68
CA MET A 35 -4.62 -2.90 3.80
C MET A 35 -5.25 -1.64 4.39
N SER A 36 -5.54 -1.67 5.68
CA SER A 36 -6.09 -0.53 6.40
C SER A 36 -5.12 -0.02 7.45
N GLY A 37 -4.76 1.25 7.40
CA GLY A 37 -4.21 1.90 8.58
C GLY A 37 -5.34 2.42 9.45
N ILE A 38 -5.28 2.18 10.75
CA ILE A 38 -6.28 2.68 11.70
C ILE A 38 -5.64 3.44 12.86
N CYS A 39 -6.38 4.39 13.40
CA CYS A 39 -6.04 5.02 14.67
C CYS A 39 -7.29 5.23 15.52
N PHE A 40 -7.08 5.32 16.82
CA PHE A 40 -8.12 5.46 17.82
C PHE A 40 -8.10 6.87 18.41
N SER A 41 -9.27 7.36 18.81
CA SER A 41 -9.33 8.48 19.75
C SER A 41 -8.82 8.06 21.13
N ASP A 42 -8.44 9.04 21.96
CA ASP A 42 -7.87 8.81 23.32
C ASP A 42 -8.91 8.28 24.32
N ASP A 43 -9.97 7.66 23.83
CA ASP A 43 -11.04 7.09 24.64
C ASP A 43 -10.75 5.61 24.96
N THR A 44 -11.35 5.12 26.06
CA THR A 44 -11.25 3.71 26.41
C THR A 44 -12.22 2.87 25.57
N PHE A 45 -11.72 1.87 24.90
CA PHE A 45 -12.50 0.87 24.16
C PHE A 45 -12.59 -0.43 24.97
N THR A 46 -13.79 -1.02 25.04
CA THR A 46 -14.01 -2.32 25.69
C THR A 46 -13.41 -3.46 24.87
N LYS A 47 -13.29 -4.64 25.49
CA LYS A 47 -12.81 -5.84 24.78
C LYS A 47 -13.78 -6.25 23.65
N GLU A 48 -15.06 -6.08 23.85
CA GLU A 48 -16.10 -6.37 22.86
C GLU A 48 -15.98 -5.44 21.66
N GLU A 49 -15.77 -4.14 21.89
CA GLU A 49 -15.57 -3.14 20.82
C GLU A 49 -14.31 -3.43 20.03
N ASN A 50 -13.20 -3.71 20.71
CA ASN A 50 -11.97 -4.10 20.03
C ASN A 50 -12.12 -5.37 19.19
N SER A 51 -12.91 -6.36 19.68
CA SER A 51 -13.23 -7.57 18.91
C SER A 51 -14.09 -7.28 17.69
N ILE A 52 -15.01 -6.31 17.76
CA ILE A 52 -15.81 -5.89 16.60
C ILE A 52 -14.93 -5.19 15.57
N ILE A 53 -14.05 -4.29 16.01
CA ILE A 53 -13.10 -3.56 15.15
C ILE A 53 -12.18 -4.55 14.43
N ASP A 54 -11.62 -5.50 15.17
CA ASP A 54 -10.74 -6.54 14.63
C ASP A 54 -11.46 -7.35 13.54
N ARG A 55 -12.64 -7.88 13.83
CA ARG A 55 -13.44 -8.63 12.84
C ARG A 55 -13.83 -7.79 11.63
N PHE A 56 -14.14 -6.51 11.84
CA PHE A 56 -14.53 -5.61 10.76
C PHE A 56 -13.38 -5.41 9.77
N PHE A 57 -12.20 -5.01 10.25
CA PHE A 57 -11.07 -4.76 9.36
C PHE A 57 -10.49 -6.05 8.75
N ASN A 58 -10.48 -7.16 9.49
CA ASN A 58 -10.05 -8.46 8.95
C ASN A 58 -11.04 -9.08 7.96
N SER A 59 -12.28 -8.59 7.86
CA SER A 59 -13.26 -9.12 6.91
C SER A 59 -12.96 -8.79 5.44
N PHE A 60 -12.10 -7.82 5.19
CA PHE A 60 -11.74 -7.38 3.82
C PHE A 60 -10.23 -7.18 3.61
N GLY A 61 -9.40 -7.71 4.51
CA GLY A 61 -7.94 -7.65 4.38
C GLY A 61 -7.21 -7.71 5.70
N LYS A 62 -6.19 -6.88 5.83
CA LYS A 62 -5.38 -6.71 7.03
C LYS A 62 -5.45 -5.27 7.52
N TYR A 63 -5.10 -5.04 8.77
CA TYR A 63 -4.96 -3.70 9.30
C TYR A 63 -3.74 -3.57 10.23
N GLU A 64 -3.27 -2.34 10.39
CA GLU A 64 -2.23 -1.96 11.34
C GLU A 64 -2.66 -0.68 12.07
N ILE A 65 -2.26 -0.58 13.35
CA ILE A 65 -2.58 0.56 14.20
C ILE A 65 -1.43 1.56 14.14
N PHE A 66 -1.76 2.83 13.92
CA PHE A 66 -0.82 3.93 13.84
C PHE A 66 -1.22 5.09 14.75
N ASP A 67 -0.26 5.92 15.13
CA ASP A 67 -0.56 7.26 15.66
C ASP A 67 -1.30 8.08 14.60
N GLU A 68 -2.27 8.89 15.00
CA GLU A 68 -3.05 9.70 14.06
C GLU A 68 -2.18 10.63 13.20
N LYS A 69 -1.07 11.15 13.76
CA LYS A 69 -0.12 12.01 13.02
C LYS A 69 0.52 11.33 11.80
N LEU A 70 0.52 9.99 11.74
CA LEU A 70 1.08 9.20 10.64
C LEU A 70 0.05 8.84 9.56
N MET A 71 -1.23 9.15 9.76
CA MET A 71 -2.29 8.71 8.85
C MET A 71 -2.17 9.29 7.42
N ASP A 72 -1.52 10.45 7.25
CA ASP A 72 -1.25 10.97 5.90
C ASP A 72 -0.17 10.14 5.18
N ALA A 73 0.87 9.73 5.91
CA ALA A 73 1.90 8.82 5.36
C ALA A 73 1.29 7.44 5.06
N VAL A 74 0.40 6.94 5.92
CA VAL A 74 -0.37 5.70 5.67
C VAL A 74 -1.20 5.82 4.40
N ALA A 75 -1.88 6.95 4.17
CA ALA A 75 -2.64 7.19 2.96
C ALA A 75 -1.75 7.13 1.70
N CYS A 76 -0.53 7.63 1.77
CA CYS A 76 0.43 7.54 0.66
C CYS A 76 0.93 6.10 0.46
N ALA A 77 1.26 5.40 1.57
CA ALA A 77 1.85 4.07 1.52
C ALA A 77 0.87 2.98 1.08
N SER A 78 -0.42 3.06 1.46
CA SER A 78 -1.41 2.02 1.18
C SER A 78 -2.63 2.52 0.41
N GLY A 79 -3.06 3.76 0.62
CA GLY A 79 -4.24 4.30 -0.06
C GLY A 79 -3.99 4.63 -1.52
N SER A 80 -2.88 5.31 -1.83
CA SER A 80 -2.53 5.78 -3.18
C SER A 80 -1.66 4.81 -3.96
N SER A 81 -0.79 4.06 -3.29
CA SER A 81 0.21 3.20 -3.93
C SER A 81 -0.35 2.05 -4.79
N PRO A 82 -1.60 1.54 -4.63
CA PRO A 82 -2.15 0.60 -5.60
C PRO A 82 -2.10 1.13 -7.04
N ALA A 83 -2.30 2.44 -7.24
CA ALA A 83 -2.17 3.07 -8.56
C ALA A 83 -0.75 2.94 -9.14
N TYR A 84 0.28 3.07 -8.30
CA TYR A 84 1.68 2.92 -8.73
C TYR A 84 1.99 1.47 -9.11
N VAL A 85 1.43 0.51 -8.37
CA VAL A 85 1.54 -0.92 -8.67
C VAL A 85 0.85 -1.25 -9.99
N TYR A 86 -0.33 -0.67 -10.27
CA TYR A 86 -1.01 -0.86 -11.55
C TYR A 86 -0.19 -0.30 -12.72
N MET A 87 0.42 0.87 -12.57
CA MET A 87 1.35 1.43 -13.57
C MET A 87 2.57 0.52 -13.79
N PHE A 88 3.12 -0.06 -12.73
CA PHE A 88 4.22 -1.02 -12.83
C PHE A 88 3.81 -2.29 -13.58
N ILE A 89 2.64 -2.85 -13.24
CA ILE A 89 2.08 -4.03 -13.92
C ILE A 89 1.86 -3.74 -15.40
N GLU A 90 1.27 -2.58 -15.73
CA GLU A 90 1.00 -2.17 -17.11
C GLU A 90 2.31 -2.02 -17.91
N ALA A 91 3.29 -1.29 -17.37
CA ALA A 91 4.57 -1.08 -18.03
C ALA A 91 5.34 -2.40 -18.26
N LEU A 92 5.33 -3.29 -17.26
CA LEU A 92 5.98 -4.59 -17.39
C LEU A 92 5.26 -5.50 -18.40
N ALA A 93 3.92 -5.50 -18.40
CA ALA A 93 3.12 -6.20 -19.38
C ALA A 93 3.37 -5.68 -20.80
N ASP A 94 3.43 -4.36 -21.00
CA ASP A 94 3.78 -3.75 -22.29
C ASP A 94 5.16 -4.19 -22.78
N SER A 95 6.14 -4.23 -21.87
CA SER A 95 7.50 -4.64 -22.22
C SER A 95 7.58 -6.07 -22.75
N VAL A 96 6.83 -7.02 -22.17
CA VAL A 96 6.86 -8.41 -22.61
C VAL A 96 6.01 -8.67 -23.85
N VAL A 97 4.97 -7.87 -24.08
CA VAL A 97 4.23 -7.87 -25.36
C VAL A 97 5.14 -7.47 -26.53
N LYS A 98 6.06 -6.53 -26.32
CA LYS A 98 7.11 -6.18 -27.29
C LYS A 98 7.95 -7.38 -27.73
N TYR A 99 8.08 -8.40 -26.87
CA TYR A 99 8.81 -9.64 -27.16
C TYR A 99 7.89 -10.80 -27.61
N GLY A 100 6.61 -10.51 -27.92
CA GLY A 100 5.69 -11.47 -28.54
C GLY A 100 4.74 -12.20 -27.59
N ILE A 101 4.72 -11.89 -26.29
CA ILE A 101 3.72 -12.46 -25.38
C ILE A 101 2.35 -11.82 -25.68
N PRO A 102 1.29 -12.63 -25.91
CA PRO A 102 -0.05 -12.10 -26.15
C PRO A 102 -0.52 -11.24 -24.97
N ARG A 103 -1.16 -10.09 -25.26
CA ARG A 103 -1.56 -9.07 -24.29
C ARG A 103 -2.36 -9.63 -23.10
N ASN A 104 -3.34 -10.47 -23.35
CA ASN A 104 -4.16 -11.08 -22.31
C ASN A 104 -3.32 -11.95 -21.35
N LYS A 105 -2.35 -12.69 -21.86
CA LYS A 105 -1.45 -13.50 -21.03
C LYS A 105 -0.40 -12.65 -20.30
N ALA A 106 -0.01 -11.52 -20.87
CA ALA A 106 0.98 -10.64 -20.26
C ALA A 106 0.47 -10.06 -18.93
N TYR A 107 -0.77 -9.59 -18.86
CA TYR A 107 -1.35 -9.09 -17.62
C TYR A 107 -1.47 -10.17 -16.55
N ASP A 108 -1.94 -11.36 -16.88
CA ASP A 108 -2.06 -12.48 -15.93
C ASP A 108 -0.68 -12.88 -15.38
N LEU A 109 0.31 -13.02 -16.27
CA LEU A 109 1.68 -13.38 -15.92
C LEU A 109 2.31 -12.35 -14.95
N VAL A 110 2.21 -11.07 -15.31
CA VAL A 110 2.83 -9.99 -14.53
C VAL A 110 2.10 -9.78 -13.20
N SER A 111 0.77 -9.80 -13.21
CA SER A 111 -0.01 -9.64 -11.98
C SER A 111 0.28 -10.75 -10.98
N GLN A 112 0.35 -12.01 -11.43
CA GLN A 112 0.70 -13.14 -10.56
C GLN A 112 2.15 -13.04 -10.05
N THR A 113 3.07 -12.53 -10.86
CA THR A 113 4.47 -12.31 -10.45
C THR A 113 4.56 -11.25 -9.35
N VAL A 114 3.85 -10.13 -9.48
CA VAL A 114 3.80 -9.05 -8.46
C VAL A 114 3.17 -9.56 -7.17
N LEU A 115 2.05 -10.28 -7.26
CA LEU A 115 1.40 -10.91 -6.12
C LEU A 115 2.36 -11.86 -5.38
N GLY A 116 3.04 -12.73 -6.11
CA GLY A 116 4.00 -13.67 -5.54
C GLY A 116 5.18 -12.97 -4.86
N ALA A 117 5.73 -11.94 -5.47
CA ALA A 117 6.82 -11.16 -4.88
C ALA A 117 6.39 -10.44 -3.58
N ALA A 118 5.21 -9.82 -3.56
CA ALA A 118 4.66 -9.21 -2.36
C ALA A 118 4.41 -10.25 -1.26
N LYS A 119 3.84 -11.41 -1.63
CA LYS A 119 3.58 -12.50 -0.70
C LYS A 119 4.88 -13.06 -0.10
N MET A 120 5.95 -13.18 -0.87
CA MET A 120 7.27 -13.58 -0.35
C MET A 120 7.75 -12.66 0.77
N VAL A 121 7.62 -11.35 0.62
CA VAL A 121 7.99 -10.38 1.68
C VAL A 121 7.12 -10.59 2.92
N LEU A 122 5.82 -10.73 2.75
CA LEU A 122 4.86 -10.87 3.86
C LEU A 122 5.04 -12.18 4.64
N GLU A 123 5.26 -13.29 3.96
CA GLU A 123 5.34 -14.63 4.56
C GLU A 123 6.72 -14.90 5.19
N THR A 124 7.80 -14.54 4.48
CA THR A 124 9.16 -14.83 4.94
C THR A 124 9.67 -13.82 5.95
N LYS A 125 9.12 -12.61 5.97
CA LYS A 125 9.61 -11.45 6.73
C LYS A 125 11.06 -11.07 6.39
N GLU A 126 11.58 -11.59 5.28
CA GLU A 126 12.92 -11.26 4.81
C GLU A 126 12.97 -9.85 4.23
N HIS A 127 14.11 -9.19 4.38
CA HIS A 127 14.32 -7.88 3.80
C HIS A 127 14.19 -7.93 2.26
N PRO A 128 13.42 -7.03 1.61
CA PRO A 128 13.21 -7.05 0.14
C PRO A 128 14.51 -7.06 -0.66
N GLY A 129 15.56 -6.39 -0.18
CA GLY A 129 16.89 -6.42 -0.80
C GLY A 129 17.50 -7.82 -0.84
N LYS A 130 17.35 -8.60 0.25
CA LYS A 130 17.82 -10.00 0.30
C LYS A 130 17.06 -10.88 -0.68
N LEU A 131 15.73 -10.73 -0.76
CA LEU A 131 14.91 -11.45 -1.73
C LEU A 131 15.29 -11.10 -3.18
N LYS A 132 15.56 -9.82 -3.45
CA LYS A 132 16.07 -9.35 -4.75
C LYS A 132 17.40 -10.03 -5.09
N ASP A 133 18.34 -10.07 -4.14
CA ASP A 133 19.67 -10.67 -4.36
C ASP A 133 19.59 -12.16 -4.66
N GLN A 134 18.65 -12.89 -4.06
CA GLN A 134 18.42 -14.33 -4.35
C GLN A 134 18.00 -14.59 -5.80
N VAL A 135 17.38 -13.61 -6.46
CA VAL A 135 16.97 -13.71 -7.89
C VAL A 135 18.07 -13.21 -8.83
N CYS A 136 19.05 -12.44 -8.30
CA CYS A 136 20.11 -11.80 -9.10
C CYS A 136 21.38 -12.66 -9.13
N SER A 137 21.43 -13.65 -10.02
CA SER A 137 22.65 -14.43 -10.25
C SER A 137 23.76 -13.55 -10.88
N PRO A 138 25.05 -13.82 -10.55
CA PRO A 138 26.18 -13.09 -11.17
C PRO A 138 26.16 -13.17 -12.69
N GLY A 139 26.20 -12.00 -13.36
CA GLY A 139 26.17 -11.89 -14.83
C GLY A 139 24.83 -12.28 -15.48
N GLY A 140 23.77 -12.53 -14.68
CA GLY A 140 22.48 -12.99 -15.16
C GLY A 140 21.59 -11.89 -15.74
N THR A 141 20.47 -12.30 -16.32
CA THR A 141 19.48 -11.38 -16.93
C THR A 141 18.81 -10.48 -15.88
N THR A 142 18.57 -11.01 -14.68
CA THR A 142 17.92 -10.25 -13.61
C THR A 142 18.77 -9.09 -13.13
N ILE A 143 20.07 -9.30 -12.89
CA ILE A 143 20.93 -8.21 -12.44
C ILE A 143 21.12 -7.14 -13.53
N ALA A 144 21.13 -7.52 -14.81
CA ALA A 144 21.17 -6.57 -15.92
C ALA A 144 19.88 -5.70 -15.94
N GLY A 145 18.71 -6.31 -15.72
CA GLY A 145 17.44 -5.59 -15.61
C GLY A 145 17.41 -4.65 -14.40
N VAL A 146 17.89 -5.10 -13.24
CA VAL A 146 18.00 -4.26 -12.02
C VAL A 146 18.91 -3.07 -12.26
N ALA A 147 20.09 -3.27 -12.89
CA ALA A 147 21.00 -2.18 -13.23
C ALA A 147 20.34 -1.12 -14.13
N ALA A 148 19.58 -1.55 -15.13
CA ALA A 148 18.83 -0.64 -16.00
C ALA A 148 17.75 0.14 -15.24
N LEU A 149 17.05 -0.47 -14.28
CA LEU A 149 16.08 0.23 -13.42
C LEU A 149 16.73 1.27 -12.52
N GLU A 150 17.92 0.96 -11.95
CA GLU A 150 18.68 1.91 -11.13
C GLU A 150 19.20 3.08 -11.98
N GLU A 151 19.76 2.81 -13.15
CA GLU A 151 20.23 3.83 -14.10
C GLU A 151 19.11 4.81 -14.49
N ASN A 152 17.88 4.30 -14.65
CA ASN A 152 16.72 5.12 -15.01
C ASN A 152 15.96 5.68 -13.79
N GLY A 153 16.54 5.60 -12.59
CA GLY A 153 16.03 6.28 -11.41
C GLY A 153 14.76 5.71 -10.82
N PHE A 154 14.50 4.41 -10.97
CA PHE A 154 13.28 3.75 -10.50
C PHE A 154 12.95 4.06 -9.03
N ARG A 155 13.93 3.94 -8.13
CA ARG A 155 13.73 4.24 -6.70
C ARG A 155 13.37 5.69 -6.48
N ASN A 156 14.07 6.60 -7.15
CA ASN A 156 13.80 8.03 -7.06
C ASN A 156 12.39 8.37 -7.56
N ALA A 157 11.93 7.75 -8.65
CA ALA A 157 10.58 7.96 -9.17
C ALA A 157 9.51 7.55 -8.14
N VAL A 158 9.67 6.40 -7.48
CA VAL A 158 8.75 5.93 -6.43
C VAL A 158 8.75 6.87 -5.21
N ILE A 159 9.94 7.29 -4.75
CA ILE A 159 10.06 8.23 -3.61
C ILE A 159 9.39 9.56 -3.96
N LYS A 160 9.65 10.13 -5.13
CA LYS A 160 9.05 11.40 -5.57
C LYS A 160 7.54 11.32 -5.74
N ALA A 161 7.01 10.19 -6.20
CA ALA A 161 5.57 9.99 -6.25
C ALA A 161 4.94 10.02 -4.84
N THR A 162 5.61 9.41 -3.86
CA THR A 162 5.18 9.42 -2.46
C THR A 162 5.30 10.83 -1.84
N ASP A 163 6.40 11.57 -2.12
CA ASP A 163 6.57 12.96 -1.67
C ASP A 163 5.39 13.83 -2.15
N ALA A 164 5.11 13.80 -3.46
CA ALA A 164 4.01 14.57 -4.06
C ALA A 164 2.64 14.19 -3.48
N CYS A 165 2.41 12.90 -3.24
CA CYS A 165 1.19 12.41 -2.60
C CYS A 165 1.05 12.96 -1.17
N TYR A 166 2.13 12.91 -0.38
CA TYR A 166 2.15 13.39 1.00
C TYR A 166 1.93 14.90 1.09
N GLU A 167 2.63 15.68 0.28
CA GLU A 167 2.43 17.13 0.19
C GLU A 167 0.97 17.49 -0.13
N LYS A 168 0.37 16.75 -1.06
CA LYS A 168 -1.04 16.95 -1.39
C LYS A 168 -1.96 16.57 -0.23
N ALA A 169 -1.72 15.44 0.44
CA ALA A 169 -2.53 15.02 1.59
C ALA A 169 -2.49 16.05 2.73
N VAL A 170 -1.30 16.57 3.05
CA VAL A 170 -1.13 17.62 4.07
C VAL A 170 -1.84 18.92 3.67
N SER A 171 -1.77 19.31 2.39
CA SER A 171 -2.44 20.52 1.90
C SER A 171 -3.98 20.45 1.92
N MET A 172 -4.55 19.25 2.02
CA MET A 172 -6.01 19.02 2.09
C MET A 172 -6.57 19.09 3.52
N LYS A 173 -5.73 19.20 4.55
CA LYS A 173 -6.20 19.38 5.94
C LYS A 173 -6.94 20.71 6.04
N LYS A 174 -8.19 20.63 6.45
CA LYS A 174 -9.06 21.79 6.69
C LYS A 174 -9.13 22.08 8.18
#